data_8b8e6ac4e30d65caf82c61935addbff2
#
_entry.id   8b8e6ac4e30d65caf82c61935addbff2
#
_cell.length_a   1.000
_cell.length_b   1.000
_cell.length_c   1.000
_cell.angle_alpha   90.00
_cell.angle_beta   90.00
_cell.angle_gamma   90.00
#
_symmetry.space_group_name_H-M   'P 1'
#
loop_
_entity.id
_entity.type
_entity.pdbx_description
1 polymer ?
#
loop_
_entity_poly.entity_id
_entity_poly.type
_entity_poly.pdbx_seq_one_letter_code
_entity_poly.pdbx_strand_id
1 'polypeptide(L)'
;MTRVHFIGIGGSGLSAIARLLKESGYQVTGSDKTLTPFAADLQAAGVTVYVGHHPRNVSGADWVVKSSAISDDNPEVRAALQAGIPVYKRSDFLGQLMTNKTGIAVAGTHGKTTTTAMIAWMLSALGRDPSFIVGGVMANYGVNARMGKGNAFVIEADEYDRMFLGLQPRIAVVTNLEHDHPDCYPTFEDMFSAFEQFIGLLPPDGTLIASSEDEGAASLLPRARKGGRHVVAYSLQGEMTINSPQWMQARSLKTNERGGFTFNASTNIAEAGVQSVSVSLQVPGEHNVRNALASLSVAAVMGLSLKNAAIALGEFKGTGRRFQVLGEK
;
A
#
# COMPACT_ATOMS: atom_id res chain seq x y z
N MET A 1 19.36 0.16 22.30
CA MET A 1 18.94 0.18 20.87
C MET A 1 18.19 -1.12 20.66
N THR A 2 16.92 -1.06 20.32
CA THR A 2 16.08 -2.26 20.16
C THR A 2 16.53 -3.07 18.96
N ARG A 3 16.73 -4.38 19.17
CA ARG A 3 17.15 -5.34 18.15
C ARG A 3 15.98 -6.19 17.69
N VAL A 4 15.71 -6.18 16.38
CA VAL A 4 14.63 -6.95 15.77
C VAL A 4 15.22 -7.97 14.80
N HIS A 5 14.81 -9.23 14.94
CA HIS A 5 15.19 -10.30 14.04
C HIS A 5 14.02 -10.73 13.16
N PHE A 6 14.24 -10.81 11.85
CA PHE A 6 13.23 -11.18 10.86
C PHE A 6 13.47 -12.59 10.31
N ILE A 7 12.48 -13.48 10.42
CA ILE A 7 12.54 -14.84 9.86
C ILE A 7 11.77 -14.86 8.53
N GLY A 8 12.47 -15.12 7.42
CA GLY A 8 11.96 -14.96 6.06
C GLY A 8 12.15 -13.54 5.52
N ILE A 9 13.27 -12.89 5.90
CA ILE A 9 13.57 -11.47 5.58
C ILE A 9 13.67 -11.18 4.08
N GLY A 10 13.91 -12.20 3.25
CA GLY A 10 14.03 -12.08 1.80
C GLY A 10 12.70 -11.95 1.05
N GLY A 11 11.56 -12.08 1.73
CA GLY A 11 10.25 -11.78 1.16
C GLY A 11 10.01 -10.28 1.00
N SER A 12 9.31 -9.86 -0.09
CA SER A 12 9.05 -8.45 -0.40
C SER A 12 8.41 -7.67 0.77
N GLY A 13 7.50 -8.30 1.51
CA GLY A 13 6.81 -7.65 2.62
C GLY A 13 7.67 -7.49 3.87
N LEU A 14 8.45 -8.52 4.28
CA LEU A 14 9.31 -8.42 5.46
C LEU A 14 10.55 -7.58 5.20
N SER A 15 11.13 -7.64 4.00
CA SER A 15 12.27 -6.80 3.64
C SER A 15 11.92 -5.31 3.70
N ALA A 16 10.70 -4.95 3.30
CA ALA A 16 10.19 -3.60 3.39
C ALA A 16 10.12 -3.10 4.84
N ILE A 17 9.56 -3.91 5.75
CA ILE A 17 9.48 -3.59 7.18
C ILE A 17 10.89 -3.51 7.79
N ALA A 18 11.76 -4.46 7.46
CA ALA A 18 13.15 -4.48 7.92
C ALA A 18 13.90 -3.20 7.54
N ARG A 19 13.71 -2.71 6.30
CA ARG A 19 14.25 -1.43 5.83
C ARG A 19 13.73 -0.25 6.65
N LEU A 20 12.41 -0.16 6.84
CA LEU A 20 11.81 0.92 7.65
C LEU A 20 12.38 0.95 9.07
N LEU A 21 12.50 -0.19 9.73
CA LEU A 21 13.06 -0.26 11.08
C LEU A 21 14.54 0.13 11.10
N LYS A 22 15.32 -0.32 10.10
CA LYS A 22 16.71 0.07 9.98
C LYS A 22 16.86 1.60 9.83
N GLU A 23 16.05 2.22 8.97
CA GLU A 23 16.01 3.68 8.78
C GLU A 23 15.52 4.43 10.02
N SER A 24 14.69 3.79 10.86
CA SER A 24 14.21 4.30 12.15
C SER A 24 15.22 4.13 13.29
N GLY A 25 16.43 3.62 13.01
CA GLY A 25 17.48 3.48 14.00
C GLY A 25 17.43 2.19 14.82
N TYR A 26 16.62 1.18 14.44
CA TYR A 26 16.67 -0.14 15.07
C TYR A 26 17.89 -0.94 14.59
N GLN A 27 18.36 -1.83 15.44
CA GLN A 27 19.31 -2.86 15.02
C GLN A 27 18.54 -4.01 14.39
N VAL A 28 18.68 -4.17 13.07
CA VAL A 28 17.94 -5.17 12.29
C VAL A 28 18.86 -6.31 11.90
N THR A 29 18.39 -7.54 12.13
CA THR A 29 18.99 -8.78 11.62
C THR A 29 17.89 -9.64 11.00
N GLY A 30 18.23 -10.61 10.18
CA GLY A 30 17.23 -11.57 9.71
C GLY A 30 17.84 -12.79 9.04
N SER A 31 17.00 -13.76 8.74
CA SER A 31 17.35 -15.00 8.07
C SER A 31 16.41 -15.29 6.91
N ASP A 32 16.92 -16.00 5.91
CA ASP A 32 16.11 -16.57 4.84
C ASP A 32 16.77 -17.87 4.32
N LYS A 33 16.00 -18.75 3.68
CA LYS A 33 16.53 -19.96 3.05
C LYS A 33 17.57 -19.65 1.98
N THR A 34 17.39 -18.54 1.26
CA THR A 34 18.27 -18.11 0.17
C THR A 34 18.52 -16.61 0.25
N LEU A 35 19.61 -16.13 -0.33
CA LEU A 35 19.88 -14.71 -0.48
C LEU A 35 19.09 -14.16 -1.68
N THR A 36 17.86 -13.73 -1.43
CA THR A 36 17.01 -13.09 -2.46
C THR A 36 17.54 -11.69 -2.82
N PRO A 37 17.12 -11.10 -3.95
CA PRO A 37 17.46 -9.71 -4.27
C PRO A 37 17.11 -8.72 -3.15
N PHE A 38 15.95 -8.87 -2.52
CA PHE A 38 15.56 -8.01 -1.39
C PHE A 38 16.47 -8.19 -0.16
N ALA A 39 16.88 -9.43 0.12
CA ALA A 39 17.81 -9.73 1.21
C ALA A 39 19.21 -9.13 0.92
N ALA A 40 19.67 -9.22 -0.33
CA ALA A 40 20.94 -8.62 -0.78
C ALA A 40 20.91 -7.09 -0.65
N ASP A 41 19.81 -6.44 -1.04
CA ASP A 41 19.61 -4.99 -0.89
C ASP A 41 19.65 -4.56 0.58
N LEU A 42 19.07 -5.35 1.48
CA LEU A 42 19.16 -5.11 2.92
C LEU A 42 20.58 -5.27 3.46
N GLN A 43 21.33 -6.27 2.99
CA GLN A 43 22.74 -6.42 3.35
C GLN A 43 23.55 -5.20 2.91
N ALA A 44 23.34 -4.71 1.69
CA ALA A 44 23.98 -3.49 1.19
C ALA A 44 23.62 -2.26 2.03
N ALA A 45 22.41 -2.24 2.61
CA ALA A 45 21.96 -1.20 3.56
C ALA A 45 22.47 -1.41 5.00
N GLY A 46 23.34 -2.40 5.24
CA GLY A 46 23.95 -2.66 6.54
C GLY A 46 23.07 -3.46 7.52
N VAL A 47 22.16 -4.29 7.01
CA VAL A 47 21.42 -5.29 7.78
C VAL A 47 22.19 -6.60 7.77
N THR A 48 22.33 -7.27 8.92
CA THR A 48 22.92 -8.61 8.99
C THR A 48 21.89 -9.65 8.54
N VAL A 49 22.14 -10.30 7.41
CA VAL A 49 21.28 -11.36 6.87
C VAL A 49 22.00 -12.70 6.91
N TYR A 50 21.36 -13.69 7.52
CA TYR A 50 21.84 -15.07 7.60
C TYR A 50 21.16 -15.90 6.51
N VAL A 51 21.93 -16.72 5.78
CA VAL A 51 21.39 -17.74 4.87
C VAL A 51 21.19 -19.04 5.65
N GLY A 52 19.97 -19.55 5.61
CA GLY A 52 19.54 -20.68 6.43
C GLY A 52 19.01 -20.26 7.81
N HIS A 53 18.23 -21.16 8.41
CA HIS A 53 17.61 -20.94 9.73
C HIS A 53 18.39 -21.68 10.82
N HIS A 54 18.86 -20.95 11.82
CA HIS A 54 19.61 -21.53 12.95
C HIS A 54 19.20 -20.87 14.28
N PRO A 55 19.03 -21.63 15.38
CA PRO A 55 18.62 -21.10 16.70
C PRO A 55 19.46 -19.91 17.19
N ARG A 56 20.76 -19.88 16.86
CA ARG A 56 21.67 -18.79 17.28
C ARG A 56 21.36 -17.44 16.63
N ASN A 57 20.66 -17.41 15.51
CA ASN A 57 20.38 -16.17 14.78
C ASN A 57 19.50 -15.20 15.57
N VAL A 58 18.63 -15.71 16.46
CA VAL A 58 17.75 -14.89 17.32
C VAL A 58 18.41 -14.42 18.61
N SER A 59 19.66 -14.83 18.86
CA SER A 59 20.36 -14.47 20.10
C SER A 59 20.50 -12.96 20.26
N GLY A 60 20.03 -12.45 21.40
CA GLY A 60 20.05 -11.02 21.74
C GLY A 60 19.03 -10.18 20.96
N ALA A 61 18.05 -10.78 20.28
CA ALA A 61 16.91 -10.04 19.75
C ALA A 61 15.94 -9.69 20.89
N ASP A 62 15.40 -8.46 20.84
CA ASP A 62 14.31 -8.05 21.72
C ASP A 62 12.96 -8.50 21.16
N TRP A 63 12.83 -8.55 19.82
CA TRP A 63 11.66 -9.02 19.10
C TRP A 63 12.04 -9.88 17.91
N VAL A 64 11.17 -10.83 17.60
CA VAL A 64 11.22 -11.64 16.37
C VAL A 64 9.96 -11.38 15.56
N VAL A 65 10.13 -11.14 14.25
CA VAL A 65 9.01 -10.99 13.30
C VAL A 65 9.15 -12.07 12.24
N LYS A 66 8.09 -12.87 12.03
CA LYS A 66 8.11 -13.96 11.06
C LYS A 66 7.16 -13.73 9.89
N SER A 67 7.53 -14.25 8.72
CA SER A 67 6.64 -14.37 7.57
C SER A 67 5.54 -15.39 7.84
N SER A 68 4.36 -15.23 7.24
CA SER A 68 3.30 -16.25 7.25
C SER A 68 3.74 -17.59 6.64
N ALA A 69 4.70 -17.58 5.73
CA ALA A 69 5.30 -18.79 5.15
C ALA A 69 6.22 -19.56 6.12
N ILE A 70 6.55 -18.99 7.28
CA ILE A 70 7.40 -19.63 8.31
C ILE A 70 6.52 -20.35 9.33
N SER A 71 6.65 -21.68 9.39
CA SER A 71 5.93 -22.48 10.38
C SER A 71 6.44 -22.26 11.81
N ASP A 72 5.61 -22.60 12.79
CA ASP A 72 5.98 -22.53 14.21
C ASP A 72 7.07 -23.55 14.59
N ASP A 73 7.28 -24.56 13.76
CA ASP A 73 8.37 -25.55 13.90
C ASP A 73 9.75 -25.06 13.47
N ASN A 74 9.84 -23.86 12.88
CA ASN A 74 11.11 -23.28 12.48
C ASN A 74 12.07 -23.20 13.70
N PRO A 75 13.37 -23.59 13.57
CA PRO A 75 14.31 -23.63 14.68
C PRO A 75 14.52 -22.25 15.35
N GLU A 76 14.41 -21.16 14.61
CA GLU A 76 14.51 -19.80 15.15
C GLU A 76 13.26 -19.40 15.93
N VAL A 77 12.06 -19.76 15.44
CA VAL A 77 10.80 -19.53 16.17
C VAL A 77 10.82 -20.26 17.51
N ARG A 78 11.18 -21.55 17.50
CA ARG A 78 11.30 -22.34 18.72
C ARG A 78 12.31 -21.76 19.71
N ALA A 79 13.49 -21.37 19.22
CA ALA A 79 14.53 -20.78 20.06
C ALA A 79 14.09 -19.45 20.68
N ALA A 80 13.40 -18.59 19.91
CA ALA A 80 12.84 -17.33 20.41
C ALA A 80 11.82 -17.57 21.53
N LEU A 81 10.86 -18.48 21.31
CA LEU A 81 9.84 -18.82 22.30
C LEU A 81 10.46 -19.42 23.57
N GLN A 82 11.45 -20.32 23.44
CA GLN A 82 12.17 -20.90 24.59
C GLN A 82 12.94 -19.84 25.38
N ALA A 83 13.47 -18.82 24.71
CA ALA A 83 14.19 -17.71 25.35
C ALA A 83 13.24 -16.61 25.88
N GLY A 84 11.92 -16.76 25.76
CA GLY A 84 10.95 -15.75 26.17
C GLY A 84 10.95 -14.50 25.28
N ILE A 85 11.51 -14.58 24.06
CA ILE A 85 11.53 -13.47 23.11
C ILE A 85 10.16 -13.42 22.40
N PRO A 86 9.45 -12.29 22.39
CA PRO A 86 8.19 -12.14 21.67
C PRO A 86 8.34 -12.42 20.18
N VAL A 87 7.45 -13.27 19.64
CA VAL A 87 7.38 -13.60 18.21
C VAL A 87 6.09 -13.04 17.63
N TYR A 88 6.21 -12.12 16.70
CA TYR A 88 5.10 -11.46 16.03
C TYR A 88 4.93 -12.00 14.61
N LYS A 89 3.68 -12.10 14.16
CA LYS A 89 3.37 -12.19 12.74
C LYS A 89 3.54 -10.81 12.09
N ARG A 90 3.77 -10.79 10.77
CA ARG A 90 3.90 -9.55 9.99
C ARG A 90 2.68 -8.61 10.19
N SER A 91 1.46 -9.16 10.19
CA SER A 91 0.21 -8.42 10.40
C SER A 91 0.20 -7.61 11.69
N ASP A 92 0.57 -8.26 12.79
CA ASP A 92 0.50 -7.67 14.13
C ASP A 92 1.52 -6.53 14.31
N PHE A 93 2.61 -6.61 13.55
CA PHE A 93 3.68 -5.61 13.61
C PHE A 93 3.39 -4.37 12.75
N LEU A 94 2.70 -4.52 11.62
CA LEU A 94 2.40 -3.42 10.71
C LEU A 94 1.53 -2.34 11.34
N GLY A 95 0.54 -2.71 12.15
CA GLY A 95 -0.31 -1.75 12.85
C GLY A 95 0.48 -0.84 13.80
N GLN A 96 1.52 -1.37 14.45
CA GLN A 96 2.39 -0.58 15.34
C GLN A 96 3.16 0.51 14.57
N LEU A 97 3.61 0.22 13.33
CA LEU A 97 4.32 1.19 12.50
C LEU A 97 3.42 2.36 12.05
N MET A 98 2.10 2.15 12.03
CA MET A 98 1.12 3.17 11.64
C MET A 98 0.65 4.03 12.83
N THR A 99 1.00 3.66 14.06
CA THR A 99 0.60 4.37 15.27
C THR A 99 1.05 5.84 15.21
N ASN A 100 0.15 6.77 15.51
CA ASN A 100 0.37 8.22 15.43
C ASN A 100 0.67 8.76 14.02
N LYS A 101 0.36 7.99 12.96
CA LYS A 101 0.44 8.41 11.56
C LYS A 101 -0.96 8.47 10.92
N THR A 102 -1.09 9.25 9.88
CA THR A 102 -2.25 9.18 8.99
C THR A 102 -2.06 7.99 8.06
N GLY A 103 -2.62 6.84 8.43
CA GLY A 103 -2.54 5.61 7.65
C GLY A 103 -3.36 5.71 6.37
N ILE A 104 -2.75 5.43 5.23
CA ILE A 104 -3.38 5.34 3.91
C ILE A 104 -3.13 3.93 3.40
N ALA A 105 -4.16 3.08 3.42
CA ALA A 105 -4.06 1.68 3.05
C ALA A 105 -4.79 1.41 1.73
N VAL A 106 -4.09 0.80 0.77
CA VAL A 106 -4.62 0.52 -0.58
C VAL A 106 -4.83 -0.97 -0.75
N ALA A 107 -6.08 -1.39 -0.80
CA ALA A 107 -6.53 -2.76 -1.00
C ALA A 107 -7.19 -2.95 -2.38
N GLY A 108 -7.48 -4.20 -2.73
CA GLY A 108 -8.18 -4.61 -3.96
C GLY A 108 -7.46 -5.74 -4.67
N THR A 109 -8.12 -6.46 -5.55
CA THR A 109 -7.53 -7.59 -6.27
C THR A 109 -6.39 -7.14 -7.18
N HIS A 110 -6.60 -6.04 -7.93
CA HIS A 110 -5.64 -5.49 -8.89
C HIS A 110 -5.35 -4.00 -8.63
N GLY A 111 -4.18 -3.52 -9.08
CA GLY A 111 -3.84 -2.10 -9.01
C GLY A 111 -3.26 -1.63 -7.66
N LYS A 112 -3.29 -2.43 -6.60
CA LYS A 112 -2.75 -2.09 -5.27
C LYS A 112 -1.36 -1.45 -5.31
N THR A 113 -0.39 -2.18 -5.85
CA THR A 113 1.02 -1.76 -5.90
C THR A 113 1.20 -0.42 -6.61
N THR A 114 0.57 -0.26 -7.78
CA THR A 114 0.71 0.96 -8.58
C THR A 114 0.02 2.14 -7.91
N THR A 115 -1.18 1.96 -7.35
CA THR A 115 -1.90 3.01 -6.63
C THR A 115 -1.15 3.44 -5.38
N THR A 116 -0.65 2.49 -4.59
CA THR A 116 0.18 2.78 -3.40
C THR A 116 1.42 3.59 -3.78
N ALA A 117 2.10 3.18 -4.86
CA ALA A 117 3.27 3.88 -5.38
C ALA A 117 2.94 5.29 -5.90
N MET A 118 1.84 5.46 -6.63
CA MET A 118 1.38 6.78 -7.08
C MET A 118 1.08 7.72 -5.91
N ILE A 119 0.39 7.24 -4.87
CA ILE A 119 0.10 8.02 -3.66
C ILE A 119 1.40 8.40 -2.94
N ALA A 120 2.29 7.44 -2.71
CA ALA A 120 3.55 7.68 -2.03
C ALA A 120 4.44 8.69 -2.79
N TRP A 121 4.55 8.54 -4.12
CA TRP A 121 5.28 9.48 -4.97
C TRP A 121 4.65 10.87 -4.94
N MET A 122 3.34 10.97 -5.17
CA MET A 122 2.59 12.22 -5.17
C MET A 122 2.76 12.98 -3.86
N LEU A 123 2.57 12.32 -2.72
CA LEU A 123 2.76 12.94 -1.40
C LEU A 123 4.19 13.41 -1.19
N SER A 124 5.19 12.66 -1.67
CA SER A 124 6.60 13.05 -1.59
C SER A 124 6.88 14.28 -2.44
N ALA A 125 6.41 14.31 -3.69
CA ALA A 125 6.56 15.45 -4.59
C ALA A 125 5.86 16.72 -4.07
N LEU A 126 4.79 16.55 -3.28
CA LEU A 126 4.11 17.63 -2.56
C LEU A 126 4.79 18.02 -1.23
N GLY A 127 5.99 17.52 -0.95
CA GLY A 127 6.75 17.84 0.26
C GLY A 127 6.20 17.25 1.56
N ARG A 128 5.35 16.23 1.48
CA ARG A 128 4.74 15.59 2.67
C ARG A 128 5.61 14.50 3.28
N ASP A 129 6.69 14.12 2.64
CA ASP A 129 7.70 13.15 3.10
C ASP A 129 7.08 11.92 3.79
N PRO A 130 6.21 11.13 3.11
CA PRO A 130 5.52 10.01 3.71
C PRO A 130 6.46 8.84 4.00
N SER A 131 6.12 8.05 5.03
CA SER A 131 6.59 6.66 5.10
C SER A 131 5.77 5.82 4.15
N PHE A 132 6.38 4.81 3.50
CA PHE A 132 5.62 3.94 2.61
C PHE A 132 6.16 2.51 2.55
N ILE A 133 5.25 1.56 2.28
CA ILE A 133 5.51 0.17 1.92
C ILE A 133 4.70 -0.16 0.67
N VAL A 134 5.39 -0.52 -0.41
CA VAL A 134 4.83 -0.86 -1.72
C VAL A 134 5.22 -2.29 -2.06
N GLY A 135 4.35 -3.05 -2.71
CA GLY A 135 4.61 -4.44 -3.12
C GLY A 135 5.70 -4.63 -4.18
N GLY A 136 6.17 -3.54 -4.80
CA GLY A 136 7.23 -3.53 -5.82
C GLY A 136 8.15 -2.32 -5.69
N VAL A 137 9.32 -2.39 -6.32
CA VAL A 137 10.28 -1.28 -6.35
C VAL A 137 9.73 -0.12 -7.17
N MET A 138 9.65 1.08 -6.59
CA MET A 138 9.22 2.29 -7.27
C MET A 138 10.35 2.81 -8.16
N ALA A 139 10.08 3.00 -9.46
CA ALA A 139 11.10 3.50 -10.39
C ALA A 139 11.62 4.92 -10.04
N ASN A 140 10.79 5.74 -9.39
CA ASN A 140 11.17 7.07 -8.93
C ASN A 140 12.16 7.06 -7.75
N TYR A 141 12.20 6.00 -6.96
CA TYR A 141 13.02 5.92 -5.73
C TYR A 141 14.03 4.79 -5.72
N GLY A 142 13.87 3.76 -6.57
CA GLY A 142 14.72 2.57 -6.54
C GLY A 142 14.52 1.66 -5.33
N VAL A 143 13.47 1.90 -4.50
CA VAL A 143 13.15 1.12 -3.31
C VAL A 143 11.66 0.81 -3.24
N ASN A 144 11.29 -0.20 -2.47
CA ASN A 144 9.89 -0.57 -2.21
C ASN A 144 9.37 -0.09 -0.84
N ALA A 145 10.24 0.46 -0.01
CA ALA A 145 9.87 1.02 1.29
C ALA A 145 10.84 2.12 1.70
N ARG A 146 10.35 3.11 2.43
CA ARG A 146 11.15 4.20 2.99
C ARG A 146 10.47 4.76 4.25
N MET A 147 11.25 5.09 5.26
CA MET A 147 10.79 5.86 6.40
C MET A 147 10.85 7.36 6.07
N GLY A 148 9.70 8.02 6.06
CA GLY A 148 9.60 9.48 5.94
C GLY A 148 9.45 10.16 7.29
N LYS A 149 9.73 11.45 7.34
CA LYS A 149 9.56 12.30 8.53
C LYS A 149 8.15 12.88 8.65
N GLY A 150 7.37 12.79 7.58
CA GLY A 150 5.98 13.29 7.54
C GLY A 150 5.00 12.42 8.32
N ASN A 151 3.78 12.92 8.44
CA ASN A 151 2.71 12.25 9.18
C ASN A 151 1.99 11.14 8.39
N ALA A 152 2.12 11.09 7.05
CA ALA A 152 1.47 10.07 6.24
C ALA A 152 2.24 8.75 6.25
N PHE A 153 1.51 7.63 6.34
CA PHE A 153 2.02 6.28 6.15
C PHE A 153 1.20 5.59 5.07
N VAL A 154 1.80 5.37 3.90
CA VAL A 154 1.15 4.76 2.73
C VAL A 154 1.54 3.31 2.63
N ILE A 155 0.57 2.41 2.60
CA ILE A 155 0.83 0.97 2.60
C ILE A 155 -0.05 0.22 1.63
N GLU A 156 0.54 -0.75 0.92
CA GLU A 156 -0.20 -1.76 0.20
C GLU A 156 -0.84 -2.73 1.20
N ALA A 157 -2.15 -2.79 1.19
CA ALA A 157 -2.97 -3.60 2.07
C ALA A 157 -3.24 -4.95 1.40
N ASP A 158 -2.42 -5.94 1.76
CA ASP A 158 -2.45 -7.29 1.19
C ASP A 158 -3.58 -8.09 1.85
N GLU A 159 -4.53 -8.53 1.06
CA GLU A 159 -5.67 -9.34 1.50
C GLU A 159 -5.29 -10.79 1.79
N TYR A 160 -4.18 -11.29 1.23
CA TYR A 160 -3.74 -12.67 1.45
C TYR A 160 -3.50 -12.93 2.95
N ASP A 161 -4.01 -14.07 3.44
CA ASP A 161 -3.97 -14.45 4.85
C ASP A 161 -4.57 -13.37 5.79
N ARG A 162 -5.50 -12.55 5.27
CA ARG A 162 -6.17 -11.44 5.98
C ARG A 162 -5.20 -10.44 6.62
N MET A 163 -4.00 -10.28 6.05
CA MET A 163 -2.96 -9.46 6.66
C MET A 163 -3.32 -7.98 6.78
N PHE A 164 -4.16 -7.49 5.87
CA PHE A 164 -4.65 -6.10 5.91
C PHE A 164 -5.49 -5.78 7.16
N LEU A 165 -6.01 -6.80 7.87
CA LEU A 165 -6.79 -6.60 9.10
C LEU A 165 -5.93 -6.17 10.30
N GLY A 166 -4.60 -6.31 10.23
CA GLY A 166 -3.67 -5.77 11.23
C GLY A 166 -3.33 -4.29 11.05
N LEU A 167 -3.86 -3.62 10.01
CA LEU A 167 -3.56 -2.23 9.70
C LEU A 167 -4.43 -1.25 10.51
N GLN A 168 -4.01 0.02 10.57
CA GLN A 168 -4.73 1.13 11.22
C GLN A 168 -4.95 2.26 10.20
N PRO A 169 -5.83 2.07 9.19
CA PRO A 169 -6.06 3.08 8.17
C PRO A 169 -6.96 4.22 8.69
N ARG A 170 -6.63 5.45 8.32
CA ARG A 170 -7.53 6.60 8.36
C ARG A 170 -8.17 6.85 6.99
N ILE A 171 -7.46 6.48 5.92
CA ILE A 171 -7.95 6.48 4.55
C ILE A 171 -7.74 5.06 4.00
N ALA A 172 -8.81 4.42 3.57
CA ALA A 172 -8.78 3.17 2.84
C ALA A 172 -9.12 3.42 1.37
N VAL A 173 -8.31 2.86 0.48
CA VAL A 173 -8.59 2.86 -0.96
C VAL A 173 -8.88 1.43 -1.38
N VAL A 174 -10.00 1.19 -2.07
CA VAL A 174 -10.33 -0.10 -2.67
C VAL A 174 -10.44 0.07 -4.18
N THR A 175 -9.51 -0.55 -4.90
CA THR A 175 -9.40 -0.41 -6.36
C THR A 175 -10.44 -1.23 -7.11
N ASN A 176 -10.58 -2.48 -6.76
CA ASN A 176 -11.55 -3.45 -7.28
C ASN A 176 -11.65 -4.64 -6.30
N LEU A 177 -12.65 -5.46 -6.45
CA LEU A 177 -12.86 -6.64 -5.62
C LEU A 177 -13.44 -7.77 -6.47
N GLU A 178 -12.57 -8.67 -6.88
CA GLU A 178 -12.89 -9.90 -7.61
C GLU A 178 -12.44 -11.10 -6.78
N HIS A 179 -13.04 -12.27 -6.97
CA HIS A 179 -12.65 -13.47 -6.24
C HIS A 179 -11.23 -13.90 -6.60
N ASP A 180 -10.36 -13.90 -5.61
CA ASP A 180 -8.96 -14.30 -5.72
C ASP A 180 -8.54 -15.09 -4.45
N HIS A 181 -7.39 -15.76 -4.50
CA HIS A 181 -6.85 -16.53 -3.38
C HIS A 181 -7.83 -17.57 -2.81
N PRO A 182 -8.30 -18.57 -3.61
CA PRO A 182 -9.30 -19.56 -3.19
C PRO A 182 -8.84 -20.44 -2.03
N ASP A 183 -7.54 -20.52 -1.77
CA ASP A 183 -6.93 -21.15 -0.60
C ASP A 183 -7.19 -20.40 0.72
N CYS A 184 -7.36 -19.08 0.65
CA CYS A 184 -7.68 -18.21 1.80
C CYS A 184 -9.16 -17.84 1.86
N TYR A 185 -9.80 -17.73 0.70
CA TYR A 185 -11.20 -17.32 0.51
C TYR A 185 -11.92 -18.32 -0.40
N PRO A 186 -12.52 -19.36 0.15
CA PRO A 186 -13.22 -20.39 -0.66
C PRO A 186 -14.31 -19.81 -1.55
N THR A 187 -14.99 -18.74 -1.13
CA THR A 187 -16.04 -18.07 -1.89
C THR A 187 -15.76 -16.57 -2.03
N PHE A 188 -16.45 -15.90 -2.97
CA PHE A 188 -16.44 -14.46 -3.09
C PHE A 188 -16.97 -13.78 -1.82
N GLU A 189 -17.98 -14.35 -1.19
CA GLU A 189 -18.59 -13.85 0.04
C GLU A 189 -17.59 -13.85 1.20
N ASP A 190 -16.72 -14.87 1.29
CA ASP A 190 -15.66 -14.93 2.31
C ASP A 190 -14.65 -13.76 2.11
N MET A 191 -14.25 -13.52 0.87
CA MET A 191 -13.37 -12.43 0.52
C MET A 191 -14.04 -11.07 0.75
N PHE A 192 -15.28 -10.92 0.31
CA PHE A 192 -16.07 -9.71 0.53
C PHE A 192 -16.23 -9.39 2.02
N SER A 193 -16.52 -10.39 2.85
CA SER A 193 -16.60 -10.24 4.31
C SER A 193 -15.28 -9.76 4.92
N ALA A 194 -14.13 -10.22 4.40
CA ALA A 194 -12.83 -9.72 4.85
C ALA A 194 -12.62 -8.24 4.48
N PHE A 195 -13.08 -7.80 3.30
CA PHE A 195 -13.04 -6.38 2.93
C PHE A 195 -14.03 -5.54 3.75
N GLU A 196 -15.20 -6.06 4.15
CA GLU A 196 -16.08 -5.39 5.11
C GLU A 196 -15.40 -5.21 6.47
N GLN A 197 -14.67 -6.22 6.96
CA GLN A 197 -13.86 -6.10 8.17
C GLN A 197 -12.75 -5.06 8.00
N PHE A 198 -12.07 -5.04 6.86
CA PHE A 198 -11.03 -4.05 6.58
C PHE A 198 -11.55 -2.61 6.60
N ILE A 199 -12.68 -2.31 5.93
CA ILE A 199 -13.28 -0.97 6.01
C ILE A 199 -13.82 -0.67 7.41
N GLY A 200 -14.13 -1.70 8.19
CA GLY A 200 -14.49 -1.60 9.60
C GLY A 200 -13.36 -1.06 10.50
N LEU A 201 -12.09 -1.17 10.07
CA LEU A 201 -10.93 -0.62 10.78
C LEU A 201 -10.85 0.92 10.70
N LEU A 202 -11.54 1.53 9.74
CA LEU A 202 -11.60 2.99 9.63
C LEU A 202 -12.26 3.59 10.88
N PRO A 203 -11.68 4.65 11.47
CA PRO A 203 -12.33 5.39 12.55
C PRO A 203 -13.61 6.07 12.04
N PRO A 204 -14.48 6.57 12.93
CA PRO A 204 -15.74 7.22 12.53
C PRO A 204 -15.57 8.40 11.57
N ASP A 205 -14.44 9.12 11.67
CA ASP A 205 -14.05 10.21 10.78
C ASP A 205 -13.08 9.76 9.66
N GLY A 206 -12.93 8.45 9.47
CA GLY A 206 -12.13 7.86 8.40
C GLY A 206 -12.86 7.89 7.05
N THR A 207 -12.09 7.75 5.97
CA THR A 207 -12.61 7.83 4.60
C THR A 207 -12.35 6.55 3.83
N LEU A 208 -13.40 6.01 3.20
CA LEU A 208 -13.29 5.01 2.16
C LEU A 208 -13.31 5.69 0.78
N ILE A 209 -12.32 5.40 -0.04
CA ILE A 209 -12.23 5.76 -1.45
C ILE A 209 -12.35 4.48 -2.26
N ALA A 210 -13.37 4.33 -3.11
CA ALA A 210 -13.57 3.10 -3.87
C ALA A 210 -13.97 3.36 -5.32
N SER A 211 -13.58 2.45 -6.22
CA SER A 211 -14.05 2.45 -7.60
C SER A 211 -15.56 2.23 -7.64
N SER A 212 -16.29 3.08 -8.38
CA SER A 212 -17.72 2.87 -8.62
C SER A 212 -18.01 2.09 -9.90
N GLU A 213 -16.98 1.74 -10.66
CA GLU A 213 -17.08 0.92 -11.88
C GLU A 213 -16.94 -0.57 -11.58
N ASP A 214 -16.37 -0.90 -10.42
CA ASP A 214 -16.25 -2.28 -9.95
C ASP A 214 -17.37 -2.58 -8.95
N GLU A 215 -18.18 -3.60 -9.23
CA GLU A 215 -19.37 -3.92 -8.44
C GLU A 215 -19.03 -4.28 -6.99
N GLY A 216 -17.96 -5.05 -6.78
CA GLY A 216 -17.49 -5.45 -5.46
C GLY A 216 -17.03 -4.24 -4.64
N ALA A 217 -16.14 -3.42 -5.18
CA ALA A 217 -15.65 -2.21 -4.49
C ALA A 217 -16.77 -1.20 -4.27
N ALA A 218 -17.63 -0.98 -5.26
CA ALA A 218 -18.76 -0.07 -5.19
C ALA A 218 -19.74 -0.44 -4.07
N SER A 219 -19.99 -1.73 -3.86
CA SER A 219 -20.91 -2.22 -2.83
C SER A 219 -20.40 -1.99 -1.39
N LEU A 220 -19.12 -1.68 -1.20
CA LEU A 220 -18.56 -1.29 0.09
C LEU A 220 -18.90 0.15 0.50
N LEU A 221 -19.15 1.07 -0.47
CA LEU A 221 -19.45 2.48 -0.19
C LEU A 221 -20.68 2.69 0.71
N PRO A 222 -21.87 2.11 0.40
CA PRO A 222 -23.03 2.26 1.28
C PRO A 222 -22.82 1.63 2.66
N ARG A 223 -22.02 0.58 2.78
CA ARG A 223 -21.70 -0.08 4.05
C ARG A 223 -20.82 0.82 4.94
N ALA A 224 -19.76 1.41 4.37
CA ALA A 224 -18.90 2.36 5.06
C ALA A 224 -19.70 3.57 5.54
N ARG A 225 -20.57 4.13 4.68
CA ARG A 225 -21.43 5.27 5.01
C ARG A 225 -22.43 4.93 6.13
N LYS A 226 -23.05 3.75 6.11
CA LYS A 226 -23.92 3.28 7.19
C LYS A 226 -23.17 3.17 8.52
N GLY A 227 -21.89 2.84 8.48
CA GLY A 227 -20.99 2.82 9.62
C GLY A 227 -20.46 4.20 10.04
N GLY A 228 -20.97 5.31 9.47
CA GLY A 228 -20.60 6.68 9.82
C GLY A 228 -19.33 7.22 9.19
N ARG A 229 -18.69 6.47 8.25
CA ARG A 229 -17.44 6.88 7.58
C ARG A 229 -17.74 7.80 6.40
N HIS A 230 -16.80 8.65 6.06
CA HIS A 230 -16.83 9.39 4.81
C HIS A 230 -16.59 8.45 3.62
N VAL A 231 -17.22 8.75 2.49
CA VAL A 231 -17.08 7.94 1.28
C VAL A 231 -16.84 8.81 0.05
N VAL A 232 -15.90 8.38 -0.78
CA VAL A 232 -15.57 8.99 -2.07
C VAL A 232 -15.62 7.90 -3.13
N ALA A 233 -16.44 8.08 -4.14
CA ALA A 233 -16.47 7.21 -5.31
C ALA A 233 -15.57 7.78 -6.41
N TYR A 234 -14.82 6.93 -7.13
CA TYR A 234 -14.11 7.38 -8.32
C TYR A 234 -14.43 6.52 -9.54
N SER A 235 -14.43 7.16 -10.72
CA SER A 235 -14.71 6.49 -12.00
C SER A 235 -14.02 7.19 -13.18
N LEU A 236 -13.91 6.46 -14.28
CA LEU A 236 -13.66 7.06 -15.61
C LEU A 236 -14.92 7.78 -16.11
N GLN A 237 -15.06 7.94 -17.42
CA GLN A 237 -16.22 8.58 -18.05
C GLN A 237 -17.50 7.76 -17.84
N GLY A 238 -18.61 8.45 -17.56
CA GLY A 238 -19.93 7.83 -17.44
C GLY A 238 -20.76 8.41 -16.31
N GLU A 239 -22.01 7.96 -16.21
CA GLU A 239 -22.84 8.22 -15.05
C GLU A 239 -22.29 7.38 -13.88
N MET A 240 -22.17 8.01 -12.73
CA MET A 240 -21.82 7.26 -11.52
C MET A 240 -22.94 6.31 -11.19
N THR A 241 -22.67 5.03 -11.19
CA THR A 241 -23.65 3.97 -10.87
C THR A 241 -24.12 4.02 -9.42
N ILE A 242 -23.41 4.76 -8.58
CA ILE A 242 -23.70 4.92 -7.15
C ILE A 242 -23.86 6.40 -6.81
N ASN A 243 -24.94 6.73 -6.11
CA ASN A 243 -25.15 8.05 -5.55
C ASN A 243 -24.21 8.28 -4.36
N SER A 244 -22.95 8.62 -4.64
CA SER A 244 -21.97 9.02 -3.62
C SER A 244 -22.02 10.52 -3.37
N PRO A 245 -22.01 10.99 -2.11
CA PRO A 245 -22.01 12.41 -1.80
C PRO A 245 -20.74 13.12 -2.28
N GLN A 246 -19.61 12.40 -2.34
CA GLN A 246 -18.35 12.91 -2.85
C GLN A 246 -17.79 11.98 -3.93
N TRP A 247 -17.19 12.57 -4.96
CA TRP A 247 -16.70 11.83 -6.12
C TRP A 247 -15.49 12.48 -6.78
N MET A 248 -14.75 11.65 -7.53
CA MET A 248 -13.65 12.02 -8.44
C MET A 248 -13.89 11.32 -9.78
N GLN A 249 -13.90 12.06 -10.89
CA GLN A 249 -14.18 11.51 -12.21
C GLN A 249 -13.20 12.01 -13.26
N ALA A 250 -12.73 11.12 -14.15
CA ALA A 250 -12.01 11.48 -15.35
C ALA A 250 -12.95 11.74 -16.52
N ARG A 251 -12.60 12.72 -17.37
CA ARG A 251 -13.26 13.01 -18.65
C ARG A 251 -12.22 13.30 -19.72
N SER A 252 -12.64 13.22 -20.97
CA SER A 252 -11.80 13.58 -22.12
C SER A 252 -10.48 12.81 -22.20
N LEU A 253 -10.53 11.48 -21.98
CA LEU A 253 -9.37 10.61 -22.10
C LEU A 253 -8.82 10.63 -23.52
N LYS A 254 -7.51 10.88 -23.64
CA LYS A 254 -6.76 10.81 -24.90
C LYS A 254 -5.39 10.21 -24.62
N THR A 255 -4.91 9.38 -25.53
CA THR A 255 -3.51 8.97 -25.52
C THR A 255 -2.60 10.16 -25.73
N ASN A 256 -1.41 10.15 -25.16
CA ASN A 256 -0.42 11.21 -25.29
C ASN A 256 0.90 10.69 -25.85
N GLU A 257 1.79 11.61 -26.26
CA GLU A 257 3.10 11.29 -26.86
C GLU A 257 4.06 10.60 -25.89
N ARG A 258 3.77 10.62 -24.57
CA ARG A 258 4.57 9.94 -23.53
C ARG A 258 4.18 8.47 -23.34
N GLY A 259 3.27 7.94 -24.17
CA GLY A 259 2.78 6.56 -24.09
C GLY A 259 1.68 6.33 -23.05
N GLY A 260 1.28 7.35 -22.30
CA GLY A 260 0.21 7.30 -21.32
C GLY A 260 -1.06 8.00 -21.81
N PHE A 261 -1.83 8.55 -20.85
CA PHE A 261 -3.08 9.25 -21.10
C PHE A 261 -3.06 10.68 -20.55
N THR A 262 -3.68 11.60 -21.30
CA THR A 262 -4.07 12.92 -20.81
C THR A 262 -5.58 12.95 -20.63
N PHE A 263 -6.03 13.45 -19.48
CA PHE A 263 -7.45 13.53 -19.11
C PHE A 263 -7.71 14.71 -18.16
N ASN A 264 -8.98 15.09 -18.02
CA ASN A 264 -9.42 16.05 -17.03
C ASN A 264 -10.03 15.31 -15.83
N ALA A 265 -9.45 15.46 -14.64
CA ALA A 265 -10.02 14.98 -13.40
C ALA A 265 -10.88 16.07 -12.76
N SER A 266 -12.14 15.76 -12.47
CA SER A 266 -13.11 16.67 -11.83
C SER A 266 -13.61 16.05 -10.53
N THR A 267 -13.93 16.88 -9.52
CA THR A 267 -14.39 16.43 -8.22
C THR A 267 -15.32 17.43 -7.55
N ASN A 268 -16.14 16.93 -6.62
CA ASN A 268 -16.91 17.72 -5.67
C ASN A 268 -16.46 17.53 -4.20
N ILE A 269 -15.28 16.97 -3.97
CA ILE A 269 -14.73 16.80 -2.62
C ILE A 269 -14.45 18.19 -2.07
N ALA A 270 -15.11 18.54 -0.94
CA ALA A 270 -15.14 19.91 -0.43
C ALA A 270 -13.76 20.43 -0.02
N GLU A 271 -12.93 19.58 0.56
CA GLU A 271 -11.58 19.91 1.03
C GLU A 271 -10.62 20.28 -0.12
N ALA A 272 -10.95 19.89 -1.34
CA ALA A 272 -10.10 20.14 -2.51
C ALA A 272 -10.14 21.60 -3.00
N GLY A 273 -11.26 22.27 -2.87
CA GLY A 273 -11.46 23.65 -3.35
C GLY A 273 -11.37 23.82 -4.87
N VAL A 274 -11.00 22.80 -5.63
CA VAL A 274 -10.80 22.79 -7.09
C VAL A 274 -11.73 21.80 -7.73
N GLN A 275 -12.33 22.20 -8.81
CA GLN A 275 -13.37 21.42 -9.49
C GLN A 275 -12.84 20.57 -10.65
N SER A 276 -11.75 20.98 -11.29
CA SER A 276 -11.15 20.24 -12.41
C SER A 276 -9.66 20.54 -12.59
N VAL A 277 -8.88 19.51 -12.92
CA VAL A 277 -7.45 19.61 -13.25
C VAL A 277 -7.11 18.71 -14.43
N SER A 278 -6.18 19.17 -15.29
CA SER A 278 -5.63 18.33 -16.35
C SER A 278 -4.49 17.47 -15.80
N VAL A 279 -4.50 16.19 -16.15
CA VAL A 279 -3.51 15.18 -15.76
C VAL A 279 -2.90 14.58 -17.00
N SER A 280 -1.58 14.47 -17.08
CA SER A 280 -0.88 13.81 -18.19
C SER A 280 0.08 12.76 -17.65
N LEU A 281 -0.34 11.51 -17.68
CA LEU A 281 0.46 10.36 -17.20
C LEU A 281 1.48 9.94 -18.27
N GLN A 282 2.59 9.37 -17.85
CA GLN A 282 3.55 8.72 -18.73
C GLN A 282 3.50 7.17 -18.64
N VAL A 283 2.73 6.64 -17.68
CA VAL A 283 2.49 5.20 -17.57
C VAL A 283 1.29 4.80 -18.41
N PRO A 284 1.36 3.70 -19.20
CA PRO A 284 0.33 3.31 -20.15
C PRO A 284 -0.88 2.66 -19.48
N GLY A 285 -2.00 2.66 -20.20
CA GLY A 285 -3.22 1.92 -19.86
C GLY A 285 -4.25 2.70 -19.04
N GLU A 286 -5.53 2.48 -19.34
CA GLU A 286 -6.66 3.13 -18.65
C GLU A 286 -6.73 2.73 -17.16
N HIS A 287 -6.25 1.53 -16.80
CA HIS A 287 -6.13 1.12 -15.41
C HIS A 287 -5.25 2.08 -14.60
N ASN A 288 -4.23 2.69 -15.23
CA ASN A 288 -3.42 3.72 -14.57
C ASN A 288 -4.13 5.07 -14.45
N VAL A 289 -5.10 5.36 -15.31
CA VAL A 289 -6.00 6.51 -15.10
C VAL A 289 -6.87 6.28 -13.86
N ARG A 290 -7.44 5.07 -13.67
CA ARG A 290 -8.17 4.70 -12.44
C ARG A 290 -7.29 4.82 -11.20
N ASN A 291 -6.07 4.29 -11.25
CA ASN A 291 -5.10 4.39 -10.15
C ASN A 291 -4.77 5.88 -9.82
N ALA A 292 -4.65 6.73 -10.86
CA ALA A 292 -4.41 8.16 -10.68
C ALA A 292 -5.63 8.87 -10.06
N LEU A 293 -6.86 8.50 -10.45
CA LEU A 293 -8.08 9.05 -9.83
C LEU A 293 -8.17 8.69 -8.35
N ALA A 294 -7.88 7.45 -7.99
CA ALA A 294 -7.78 7.03 -6.59
C ALA A 294 -6.74 7.87 -5.83
N SER A 295 -5.57 8.10 -6.44
CA SER A 295 -4.51 8.92 -5.84
C SER A 295 -4.88 10.38 -5.69
N LEU A 296 -5.55 10.98 -6.70
CA LEU A 296 -6.09 12.34 -6.63
C LEU A 296 -7.20 12.46 -5.56
N SER A 297 -8.02 11.42 -5.40
CA SER A 297 -9.03 11.38 -4.34
C SER A 297 -8.37 11.44 -2.95
N VAL A 298 -7.25 10.73 -2.76
CA VAL A 298 -6.46 10.85 -1.51
C VAL A 298 -5.94 12.28 -1.33
N ALA A 299 -5.40 12.91 -2.39
CA ALA A 299 -4.93 14.30 -2.31
C ALA A 299 -6.07 15.26 -1.93
N ALA A 300 -7.26 15.09 -2.54
CA ALA A 300 -8.44 15.90 -2.25
C ALA A 300 -8.90 15.75 -0.80
N VAL A 301 -9.07 14.51 -0.31
CA VAL A 301 -9.45 14.21 1.08
C VAL A 301 -8.45 14.77 2.09
N MET A 302 -7.17 14.83 1.73
CA MET A 302 -6.12 15.44 2.57
C MET A 302 -6.05 16.97 2.44
N GLY A 303 -6.93 17.63 1.68
CA GLY A 303 -6.92 19.07 1.45
C GLY A 303 -5.69 19.57 0.69
N LEU A 304 -5.07 18.72 -0.15
CA LEU A 304 -3.88 19.07 -0.93
C LEU A 304 -4.25 19.68 -2.28
N SER A 305 -3.35 20.49 -2.84
CA SER A 305 -3.55 21.08 -4.16
C SER A 305 -3.65 20.01 -5.25
N LEU A 306 -4.83 19.85 -5.85
CA LEU A 306 -5.05 18.93 -6.96
C LEU A 306 -4.19 19.28 -8.19
N LYS A 307 -3.95 20.56 -8.43
CA LYS A 307 -3.06 21.01 -9.52
C LYS A 307 -1.65 20.47 -9.34
N ASN A 308 -1.09 20.61 -8.14
CA ASN A 308 0.25 20.11 -7.85
C ASN A 308 0.28 18.58 -7.80
N ALA A 309 -0.77 17.93 -7.30
CA ALA A 309 -0.93 16.48 -7.31
C ALA A 309 -0.96 15.93 -8.75
N ALA A 310 -1.68 16.59 -9.66
CA ALA A 310 -1.72 16.22 -11.08
C ALA A 310 -0.34 16.32 -11.75
N ILE A 311 0.42 17.39 -11.46
CA ILE A 311 1.80 17.56 -11.96
C ILE A 311 2.68 16.42 -11.43
N ALA A 312 2.61 16.12 -10.13
CA ALA A 312 3.40 15.05 -9.51
C ALA A 312 3.08 13.67 -10.13
N LEU A 313 1.81 13.36 -10.36
CA LEU A 313 1.40 12.11 -11.02
C LEU A 313 1.91 12.03 -12.46
N GLY A 314 2.03 13.15 -13.16
CA GLY A 314 2.65 13.22 -14.49
C GLY A 314 4.14 12.84 -14.51
N GLU A 315 4.82 12.87 -13.38
CA GLU A 315 6.22 12.48 -13.23
C GLU A 315 6.41 11.06 -12.65
N PHE A 316 5.33 10.34 -12.39
CA PHE A 316 5.38 8.96 -11.91
C PHE A 316 5.88 8.01 -13.00
N LYS A 317 6.96 7.28 -12.72
CA LYS A 317 7.68 6.42 -13.67
C LYS A 317 7.26 4.94 -13.63
N GLY A 318 6.29 4.59 -12.76
CA GLY A 318 5.84 3.21 -12.58
C GLY A 318 6.56 2.44 -11.48
N THR A 319 6.25 1.14 -11.41
CA THR A 319 6.85 0.19 -10.47
C THR A 319 7.53 -0.94 -11.25
N GLY A 320 8.66 -1.41 -10.77
CA GLY A 320 9.40 -2.52 -11.38
C GLY A 320 8.52 -3.77 -11.52
N ARG A 321 8.73 -4.53 -12.59
CA ARG A 321 7.96 -5.73 -13.01
C ARG A 321 6.52 -5.46 -13.47
N ARG A 322 6.09 -4.18 -13.61
CA ARG A 322 4.76 -3.82 -14.11
C ARG A 322 4.91 -2.77 -15.21
N PHE A 323 4.80 -3.19 -16.48
CA PHE A 323 4.93 -2.33 -17.67
C PHE A 323 6.18 -1.43 -17.63
N GLN A 324 7.31 -1.99 -17.23
CA GLN A 324 8.58 -1.28 -17.20
C GLN A 324 9.05 -1.06 -18.64
N VAL A 325 9.27 0.19 -19.04
CA VAL A 325 9.97 0.53 -20.28
C VAL A 325 11.42 0.12 -20.11
N LEU A 326 11.85 -0.92 -20.85
CA LEU A 326 13.22 -1.45 -20.80
C LEU A 326 14.18 -0.74 -21.74
N GLY A 327 13.70 0.11 -22.63
CA GLY A 327 14.45 0.90 -23.61
C GLY A 327 13.63 1.21 -24.86
N GLU A 328 14.11 2.14 -25.64
CA GLU A 328 13.66 2.42 -27.00
C GLU A 328 14.65 1.76 -27.97
N LYS A 329 14.11 1.20 -29.09
CA LYS A 329 14.91 0.55 -30.12
C LYS A 329 15.07 1.50 -31.30
#